data_fcec8cf4e8ad4da1b9a8676261a8028d
#
_entry.id   fcec8cf4e8ad4da1b9a8676261a8028d
#
_cell.length_a   1.000
_cell.length_b   1.000
_cell.length_c   1.000
_cell.angle_alpha   90.00
_cell.angle_beta   90.00
_cell.angle_gamma   90.00
#
_symmetry.space_group_name_H-M   'P 1'
#
loop_
_entity.id
_entity.type
_entity.pdbx_description
1 polymer ?
#
loop_
_entity_poly.entity_id
_entity_poly.type
_entity_poly.pdbx_seq_one_letter_code
_entity_poly.pdbx_strand_id
1 'polypeptide(L)'
;MTNTSPHIIVAVTNDLVTDQRVDRTCRALAADGWRVTLVGRRLPHSPELAPRGYAVRRMRLLFRRSAAFYAEYNIRLFLLLLFSRADAVFSNDTDTLAACCLAARLRCKPLYYDAHELFPDVPELQGRPRVQNVWKWIERKALPHVTQAFTVSQSVADEYRCRYGIDMTVVRNVPDRISNFEFRISNFKITQTIKQSSNQAFSILNSQLLYQGAVNIGRGIREMIDVLPLLPDCRLVVAGDGDLLEQMKAYAAAQPWHDRVEFLGRVQPDRLRALTAQASLGLCLLEDLGLNYRYSLPNRIADFAQAGVPVLATAFPEIRHVIEEYGTGTLVEPLPADKEGEAYRQYLARLAEAVRDALRHWRDMPEQEYRRRFARAADELNWQHEQKKLLAAMHRPR
;
A
#
# COMPACT_ATOMS: atom_id res chain seq x y z
N MET A 1 18.56 31.36 -24.74
CA MET A 1 17.36 30.94 -23.97
C MET A 1 17.86 30.04 -22.86
N THR A 2 17.85 30.50 -21.61
CA THR A 2 18.22 29.69 -20.45
C THR A 2 17.19 28.59 -20.29
N ASN A 3 17.58 27.37 -20.64
CA ASN A 3 16.77 26.18 -20.51
C ASN A 3 16.62 25.85 -19.02
N THR A 4 15.79 26.62 -18.31
CA THR A 4 15.51 26.34 -16.87
C THR A 4 14.47 25.24 -16.80
N SER A 5 14.83 24.12 -16.18
CA SER A 5 13.91 23.00 -15.92
C SER A 5 12.57 23.49 -15.35
N PRO A 6 11.42 23.03 -15.88
CA PRO A 6 10.11 23.44 -15.41
C PRO A 6 9.95 23.03 -13.92
N HIS A 7 9.28 23.89 -13.16
CA HIS A 7 9.11 23.71 -11.72
C HIS A 7 7.73 23.13 -11.38
N ILE A 8 7.69 22.02 -10.67
CA ILE A 8 6.46 21.41 -10.15
C ILE A 8 6.45 21.40 -8.63
N ILE A 9 5.33 21.81 -8.04
CA ILE A 9 5.09 21.65 -6.59
C ILE A 9 4.16 20.44 -6.38
N VAL A 10 4.65 19.48 -5.62
CA VAL A 10 3.93 18.27 -5.20
C VAL A 10 3.44 18.50 -3.79
N ALA A 11 2.13 18.36 -3.52
CA ALA A 11 1.51 18.62 -2.24
C ALA A 11 0.92 17.34 -1.63
N VAL A 12 1.13 17.13 -0.34
CA VAL A 12 0.54 16.03 0.45
C VAL A 12 0.37 16.46 1.91
N THR A 13 -0.68 16.02 2.59
CA THR A 13 -0.89 16.40 4.01
C THR A 13 -0.04 15.59 4.98
N ASN A 14 0.62 14.53 4.54
CA ASN A 14 1.41 13.62 5.36
C ASN A 14 2.69 14.25 5.92
N ASP A 15 3.20 13.62 6.98
CA ASP A 15 4.60 13.78 7.38
C ASP A 15 5.48 12.97 6.42
N LEU A 16 6.26 13.65 5.63
CA LEU A 16 7.00 13.15 4.46
C LEU A 16 7.99 12.00 4.73
N VAL A 17 8.21 11.64 5.99
CA VAL A 17 9.20 10.63 6.40
C VAL A 17 8.85 9.24 5.88
N THR A 18 7.54 8.91 5.84
CA THR A 18 7.05 7.55 5.59
C THR A 18 6.30 7.38 4.28
N ASP A 19 6.03 8.46 3.57
CA ASP A 19 5.27 8.42 2.33
C ASP A 19 6.16 8.00 1.14
N GLN A 20 6.21 6.69 0.92
CA GLN A 20 7.05 6.11 -0.12
C GLN A 20 6.51 6.36 -1.53
N ARG A 21 5.17 6.42 -1.72
CA ARG A 21 4.58 6.67 -3.03
C ARG A 21 4.93 8.08 -3.52
N VAL A 22 4.69 9.07 -2.69
CA VAL A 22 4.99 10.47 -3.01
C VAL A 22 6.51 10.67 -3.23
N ASP A 23 7.36 10.02 -2.44
CA ASP A 23 8.82 10.07 -2.66
C ASP A 23 9.21 9.48 -4.02
N ARG A 24 8.66 8.31 -4.39
CA ARG A 24 8.92 7.68 -5.70
C ARG A 24 8.43 8.56 -6.86
N THR A 25 7.24 9.15 -6.73
CA THR A 25 6.72 10.11 -7.71
C THR A 25 7.64 11.32 -7.86
N CYS A 26 8.08 11.92 -6.76
CA CYS A 26 9.02 13.06 -6.80
C CYS A 26 10.37 12.69 -7.44
N ARG A 27 10.92 11.51 -7.15
CA ARG A 27 12.15 11.01 -7.78
C ARG A 27 11.98 10.80 -9.28
N ALA A 28 10.85 10.22 -9.70
CA ALA A 28 10.55 10.02 -11.11
C ALA A 28 10.45 11.36 -11.88
N LEU A 29 9.73 12.33 -11.31
CA LEU A 29 9.61 13.67 -11.89
C LEU A 29 10.96 14.40 -11.96
N ALA A 30 11.78 14.29 -10.92
CA ALA A 30 13.12 14.90 -10.92
C ALA A 30 14.03 14.25 -11.98
N ALA A 31 13.97 12.95 -12.15
CA ALA A 31 14.70 12.22 -13.18
C ALA A 31 14.21 12.56 -14.61
N ASP A 32 12.94 12.92 -14.75
CA ASP A 32 12.31 13.37 -16.00
C ASP A 32 12.60 14.87 -16.34
N GLY A 33 13.43 15.53 -15.52
CA GLY A 33 13.88 16.90 -15.77
C GLY A 33 13.06 17.99 -15.08
N TRP A 34 12.10 17.66 -14.23
CA TRP A 34 11.38 18.64 -13.42
C TRP A 34 12.22 19.09 -12.22
N ARG A 35 12.21 20.37 -11.94
CA ARG A 35 12.60 20.90 -10.63
C ARG A 35 11.45 20.68 -9.66
N VAL A 36 11.59 19.70 -8.75
CA VAL A 36 10.52 19.28 -7.84
C VAL A 36 10.66 19.99 -6.48
N THR A 37 9.53 20.48 -5.94
CA THR A 37 9.41 20.87 -4.53
C THR A 37 8.27 20.11 -3.89
N LEU A 38 8.59 19.22 -2.95
CA LEU A 38 7.59 18.48 -2.17
C LEU A 38 7.17 19.29 -0.95
N VAL A 39 5.86 19.51 -0.79
CA VAL A 39 5.26 20.24 0.34
C VAL A 39 4.44 19.28 1.19
N GLY A 40 4.73 19.21 2.48
CA GLY A 40 3.97 18.43 3.46
C GLY A 40 3.97 19.07 4.85
N ARG A 41 3.52 18.32 5.86
CA ARG A 41 3.53 18.81 7.26
C ARG A 41 4.74 18.30 8.05
N ARG A 42 5.05 18.98 9.15
CA ARG A 42 5.99 18.51 10.18
C ARG A 42 5.24 18.33 11.50
N LEU A 43 5.30 17.14 12.05
CA LEU A 43 4.80 16.85 13.39
C LEU A 43 5.88 17.17 14.45
N PRO A 44 5.53 17.37 15.73
CA PRO A 44 6.51 17.72 16.77
C PRO A 44 7.67 16.73 16.94
N HIS A 45 7.37 15.46 16.78
CA HIS A 45 8.34 14.35 16.92
C HIS A 45 8.78 13.76 15.58
N SER A 46 8.54 14.50 14.47
CA SER A 46 9.00 14.05 13.16
C SER A 46 10.52 13.96 13.12
N PRO A 47 11.09 12.84 12.73
CA PRO A 47 12.53 12.73 12.53
C PRO A 47 12.99 13.67 11.41
N GLU A 48 14.29 13.89 11.35
CA GLU A 48 14.90 14.57 10.22
C GLU A 48 14.75 13.73 8.94
N LEU A 49 14.54 14.43 7.84
CA LEU A 49 14.51 13.78 6.53
C LEU A 49 15.93 13.57 6.03
N ALA A 50 16.22 12.38 5.56
CA ALA A 50 17.42 12.14 4.78
C ALA A 50 17.45 13.06 3.55
N PRO A 51 18.64 13.49 3.09
CA PRO A 51 18.79 14.26 1.87
C PRO A 51 18.09 13.57 0.68
N ARG A 52 17.33 14.34 -0.10
CA ARG A 52 16.62 13.86 -1.28
C ARG A 52 17.11 14.61 -2.52
N GLY A 53 17.03 14.00 -3.68
CA GLY A 53 17.41 14.61 -4.96
C GLY A 53 16.46 15.74 -5.43
N TYR A 54 15.57 16.23 -4.55
CA TYR A 54 14.61 17.29 -4.80
C TYR A 54 14.37 18.14 -3.55
N ALA A 55 13.81 19.36 -3.74
CA ALA A 55 13.54 20.26 -2.62
C ALA A 55 12.35 19.79 -1.77
N VAL A 56 12.43 19.99 -0.46
CA VAL A 56 11.36 19.64 0.49
C VAL A 56 11.01 20.84 1.35
N ARG A 57 9.73 21.09 1.54
CA ARG A 57 9.20 22.10 2.44
C ARG A 57 8.17 21.51 3.40
N ARG A 58 8.48 21.48 4.69
CA ARG A 58 7.59 20.94 5.74
C ARG A 58 6.97 22.09 6.53
N MET A 59 5.64 22.20 6.49
CA MET A 59 4.89 23.22 7.23
C MET A 59 4.65 22.79 8.69
N ARG A 60 4.91 23.69 9.62
CA ARG A 60 4.49 23.53 11.02
C ARG A 60 3.10 24.12 11.17
N LEU A 61 2.15 23.29 11.61
CA LEU A 61 0.74 23.66 11.76
C LEU A 61 0.38 23.82 13.23
N LEU A 62 -0.56 24.71 13.51
CA LEU A 62 -1.14 24.92 14.83
C LEU A 62 -2.09 23.78 15.18
N PHE A 63 -2.97 23.42 14.23
CA PHE A 63 -3.91 22.33 14.38
C PHE A 63 -3.32 21.02 13.82
N ARG A 64 -3.55 19.92 14.53
CA ARG A 64 -2.95 18.60 14.17
C ARG A 64 -3.98 17.60 13.69
N ARG A 65 -5.25 17.80 14.00
CA ARG A 65 -6.38 16.90 13.73
C ARG A 65 -7.63 17.71 13.42
N SER A 66 -8.67 17.05 12.93
CA SER A 66 -10.00 17.60 12.65
C SER A 66 -10.08 18.57 11.46
N ALA A 67 -11.26 19.14 11.23
CA ALA A 67 -11.50 20.10 10.15
C ALA A 67 -10.57 21.32 10.20
N ALA A 68 -10.17 21.76 11.41
CA ALA A 68 -9.26 22.89 11.58
C ALA A 68 -7.87 22.60 10.99
N PHE A 69 -7.37 21.38 11.12
CA PHE A 69 -6.13 20.95 10.49
C PHE A 69 -6.20 21.06 8.94
N TYR A 70 -7.24 20.51 8.33
CA TYR A 70 -7.40 20.58 6.87
C TYR A 70 -7.59 22.01 6.38
N ALA A 71 -8.33 22.84 7.11
CA ALA A 71 -8.53 24.24 6.78
C ALA A 71 -7.21 25.01 6.84
N GLU A 72 -6.46 24.92 7.95
CA GLU A 72 -5.15 25.58 8.08
C GLU A 72 -4.17 25.15 7.01
N TYR A 73 -4.07 23.81 6.77
CA TYR A 73 -3.18 23.26 5.77
C TYR A 73 -3.50 23.82 4.38
N ASN A 74 -4.77 23.75 3.96
CA ASN A 74 -5.20 24.20 2.64
C ASN A 74 -5.04 25.73 2.46
N ILE A 75 -5.32 26.55 3.47
CA ILE A 75 -5.10 27.99 3.39
C ILE A 75 -3.60 28.28 3.19
N ARG A 76 -2.73 27.68 3.99
CA ARG A 76 -1.27 27.89 3.85
C ARG A 76 -0.72 27.36 2.55
N LEU A 77 -1.19 26.19 2.10
CA LEU A 77 -0.83 25.60 0.82
C LEU A 77 -1.27 26.49 -0.34
N PHE A 78 -2.50 26.97 -0.30
CA PHE A 78 -3.03 27.89 -1.31
C PHE A 78 -2.17 29.16 -1.45
N LEU A 79 -1.86 29.82 -0.34
CA LEU A 79 -1.00 31.02 -0.35
C LEU A 79 0.40 30.69 -0.86
N LEU A 80 0.99 29.56 -0.44
CA LEU A 80 2.28 29.11 -0.95
C LEU A 80 2.25 28.92 -2.46
N LEU A 81 1.25 28.23 -2.98
CA LEU A 81 1.09 27.96 -4.40
C LEU A 81 0.82 29.25 -5.18
N LEU A 82 -0.03 30.13 -4.69
CA LEU A 82 -0.40 31.40 -5.33
C LEU A 82 0.81 32.30 -5.58
N PHE A 83 1.70 32.41 -4.60
CA PHE A 83 2.90 33.25 -4.69
C PHE A 83 4.17 32.50 -5.15
N SER A 84 4.05 31.22 -5.51
CA SER A 84 5.18 30.44 -6.04
C SER A 84 5.45 30.79 -7.51
N ARG A 85 6.63 30.39 -8.00
CA ARG A 85 6.98 30.40 -9.44
C ARG A 85 6.86 29.01 -10.07
N ALA A 86 5.95 28.17 -9.56
CA ALA A 86 5.75 26.83 -10.12
C ALA A 86 5.04 26.91 -11.49
N ASP A 87 5.44 26.03 -12.38
CA ASP A 87 4.85 25.85 -13.71
C ASP A 87 3.73 24.82 -13.71
N ALA A 88 3.71 23.94 -12.71
CA ALA A 88 2.69 22.92 -12.51
C ALA A 88 2.45 22.65 -11.02
N VAL A 89 1.27 22.10 -10.70
CA VAL A 89 0.88 21.66 -9.36
C VAL A 89 0.48 20.18 -9.41
N PHE A 90 0.96 19.39 -8.45
CA PHE A 90 0.61 17.99 -8.28
C PHE A 90 -0.02 17.79 -6.90
N SER A 91 -1.30 17.45 -6.88
CA SER A 91 -2.09 17.21 -5.68
C SER A 91 -2.15 15.72 -5.39
N ASN A 92 -1.72 15.30 -4.20
CA ASN A 92 -1.93 13.94 -3.73
C ASN A 92 -3.12 13.94 -2.79
N ASP A 93 -4.06 13.05 -3.03
CA ASP A 93 -5.33 12.86 -2.36
C ASP A 93 -6.26 14.09 -2.32
N THR A 94 -7.51 13.84 -1.95
CA THR A 94 -8.59 14.84 -1.95
C THR A 94 -8.34 15.97 -0.95
N ASP A 95 -7.56 15.70 0.08
CA ASP A 95 -7.31 16.62 1.18
C ASP A 95 -6.36 17.80 0.84
N THR A 96 -5.62 17.70 -0.28
CA THR A 96 -4.86 18.83 -0.84
C THR A 96 -5.53 19.45 -2.08
N LEU A 97 -6.53 18.78 -2.64
CA LEU A 97 -7.09 19.08 -3.96
C LEU A 97 -7.74 20.47 -4.02
N ALA A 98 -8.42 20.90 -2.96
CA ALA A 98 -9.10 22.22 -2.95
C ALA A 98 -8.11 23.38 -3.15
N ALA A 99 -7.05 23.43 -2.35
CA ALA A 99 -6.01 24.46 -2.45
C ALA A 99 -5.26 24.41 -3.77
N CYS A 100 -4.88 23.19 -4.22
CA CYS A 100 -4.18 22.98 -5.45
C CYS A 100 -5.01 23.42 -6.67
N CYS A 101 -6.29 23.05 -6.73
CA CYS A 101 -7.20 23.42 -7.80
C CYS A 101 -7.41 24.94 -7.88
N LEU A 102 -7.70 25.58 -6.74
CA LEU A 102 -7.92 27.03 -6.73
C LEU A 102 -6.68 27.80 -7.16
N ALA A 103 -5.49 27.44 -6.67
CA ALA A 103 -4.25 28.09 -7.02
C ALA A 103 -3.88 27.86 -8.50
N ALA A 104 -4.01 26.63 -9.00
CA ALA A 104 -3.72 26.26 -10.38
C ALA A 104 -4.63 27.03 -11.35
N ARG A 105 -5.92 27.15 -11.07
CA ARG A 105 -6.88 27.91 -11.87
C ARG A 105 -6.56 29.40 -11.90
N LEU A 106 -6.32 30.03 -10.74
CA LEU A 106 -5.99 31.45 -10.67
C LEU A 106 -4.69 31.80 -11.40
N ARG A 107 -3.76 30.86 -11.47
CA ARG A 107 -2.48 31.05 -12.14
C ARG A 107 -2.42 30.47 -13.56
N CYS A 108 -3.51 29.91 -14.06
CA CYS A 108 -3.58 29.22 -15.36
C CYS A 108 -2.47 28.17 -15.52
N LYS A 109 -2.23 27.35 -14.49
CA LYS A 109 -1.21 26.31 -14.49
C LYS A 109 -1.85 24.91 -14.53
N PRO A 110 -1.19 23.91 -15.14
CA PRO A 110 -1.67 22.53 -15.13
C PRO A 110 -1.73 21.99 -13.70
N LEU A 111 -2.81 21.25 -13.43
CA LEU A 111 -3.06 20.54 -12.18
C LEU A 111 -3.06 19.04 -12.46
N TYR A 112 -2.16 18.32 -11.81
CA TYR A 112 -2.12 16.86 -11.74
C TYR A 112 -2.73 16.40 -10.42
N TYR A 113 -3.46 15.28 -10.46
CA TYR A 113 -4.12 14.73 -9.26
C TYR A 113 -3.83 13.24 -9.13
N ASP A 114 -3.39 12.78 -7.97
CA ASP A 114 -3.14 11.36 -7.66
C ASP A 114 -3.99 10.93 -6.46
N ALA A 115 -5.02 10.11 -6.71
CA ALA A 115 -5.86 9.52 -5.68
C ALA A 115 -5.26 8.20 -5.22
N HIS A 116 -4.75 8.17 -3.99
CA HIS A 116 -4.17 6.96 -3.41
C HIS A 116 -5.24 5.98 -2.91
N GLU A 117 -6.46 6.46 -2.72
CA GLU A 117 -7.60 5.73 -2.22
C GLU A 117 -8.92 6.42 -2.58
N LEU A 118 -10.05 5.77 -2.36
CA LEU A 118 -11.36 6.42 -2.37
C LEU A 118 -11.53 7.24 -1.09
N PHE A 119 -10.92 8.42 -1.05
CA PHE A 119 -10.80 9.24 0.14
C PHE A 119 -12.13 9.49 0.89
N PRO A 120 -13.28 9.76 0.23
CA PRO A 120 -14.57 9.87 0.92
C PRO A 120 -15.07 8.57 1.56
N ASP A 121 -14.54 7.41 1.13
CA ASP A 121 -15.02 6.08 1.55
C ASP A 121 -14.02 5.35 2.47
N VAL A 122 -13.06 6.07 3.05
CA VAL A 122 -12.12 5.49 4.02
C VAL A 122 -12.85 5.07 5.31
N PRO A 123 -12.37 4.02 6.02
CA PRO A 123 -13.05 3.51 7.22
C PRO A 123 -13.28 4.56 8.28
N GLU A 124 -12.37 5.53 8.44
CA GLU A 124 -12.45 6.62 9.42
C GLU A 124 -13.62 7.58 9.17
N LEU A 125 -14.16 7.60 7.95
CA LEU A 125 -15.30 8.40 7.56
C LEU A 125 -16.61 7.62 7.55
N GLN A 126 -16.59 6.31 7.77
CA GLN A 126 -17.80 5.51 7.88
C GLN A 126 -18.68 6.02 9.02
N GLY A 127 -20.01 6.14 8.76
CA GLY A 127 -20.95 6.72 9.72
C GLY A 127 -20.90 8.26 9.85
N ARG A 128 -20.10 8.96 9.02
CA ARG A 128 -19.98 10.43 9.03
C ARG A 128 -20.43 11.07 7.70
N PRO A 129 -21.69 10.91 7.29
CA PRO A 129 -22.16 11.30 5.95
C PRO A 129 -21.96 12.78 5.62
N ARG A 130 -22.04 13.66 6.63
CA ARG A 130 -21.78 15.10 6.43
C ARG A 130 -20.34 15.37 6.01
N VAL A 131 -19.39 14.70 6.62
CA VAL A 131 -17.95 14.85 6.31
C VAL A 131 -17.66 14.24 4.93
N GLN A 132 -18.20 13.04 4.66
CA GLN A 132 -18.07 12.41 3.34
C GLN A 132 -18.60 13.31 2.22
N ASN A 133 -19.77 13.94 2.44
CA ASN A 133 -20.37 14.84 1.46
C ASN A 133 -19.53 16.10 1.18
N VAL A 134 -18.80 16.62 2.17
CA VAL A 134 -17.83 17.71 1.96
C VAL A 134 -16.72 17.28 1.03
N TRP A 135 -16.11 16.09 1.25
CA TRP A 135 -15.05 15.57 0.40
C TRP A 135 -15.54 15.26 -1.02
N LYS A 136 -16.71 14.62 -1.16
CA LYS A 136 -17.37 14.39 -2.46
C LYS A 136 -17.69 15.69 -3.20
N TRP A 137 -18.04 16.73 -2.47
CA TRP A 137 -18.28 18.07 -3.04
C TRP A 137 -16.97 18.69 -3.56
N ILE A 138 -15.87 18.59 -2.79
CA ILE A 138 -14.55 19.06 -3.22
C ILE A 138 -14.14 18.33 -4.51
N GLU A 139 -14.21 17.00 -4.55
CA GLU A 139 -13.90 16.20 -5.74
C GLU A 139 -14.75 16.67 -6.93
N ARG A 140 -16.06 16.72 -6.78
CA ARG A 140 -16.98 17.15 -7.86
C ARG A 140 -16.67 18.53 -8.43
N LYS A 141 -16.18 19.47 -7.60
CA LYS A 141 -15.84 20.82 -8.01
C LYS A 141 -14.44 20.95 -8.61
N ALA A 142 -13.50 20.15 -8.14
CA ALA A 142 -12.09 20.28 -8.53
C ALA A 142 -11.71 19.38 -9.72
N LEU A 143 -12.23 18.17 -9.79
CA LEU A 143 -11.84 17.18 -10.80
C LEU A 143 -12.05 17.65 -12.26
N PRO A 144 -13.10 18.40 -12.63
CA PRO A 144 -13.22 18.94 -13.99
C PRO A 144 -12.09 19.90 -14.42
N HIS A 145 -11.27 20.36 -13.48
CA HIS A 145 -10.15 21.27 -13.71
C HIS A 145 -8.78 20.58 -13.66
N VAL A 146 -8.76 19.27 -13.44
CA VAL A 146 -7.53 18.45 -13.42
C VAL A 146 -7.08 18.23 -14.85
N THR A 147 -5.80 18.45 -15.10
CA THR A 147 -5.19 18.23 -16.43
C THR A 147 -5.00 16.75 -16.70
N GLN A 148 -4.52 15.99 -15.71
CA GLN A 148 -4.35 14.55 -15.75
C GLN A 148 -4.56 13.98 -14.35
N ALA A 149 -5.34 12.90 -14.25
CA ALA A 149 -5.63 12.20 -13.00
C ALA A 149 -4.99 10.80 -12.97
N PHE A 150 -4.53 10.42 -11.80
CA PHE A 150 -3.90 9.13 -11.51
C PHE A 150 -4.58 8.45 -10.32
N THR A 151 -4.52 7.13 -10.29
CA THR A 151 -4.96 6.35 -9.13
C THR A 151 -4.21 5.01 -9.04
N VAL A 152 -4.48 4.24 -7.99
CA VAL A 152 -3.71 3.04 -7.61
C VAL A 152 -4.23 1.74 -8.22
N SER A 153 -5.49 1.69 -8.67
CA SER A 153 -6.14 0.46 -9.16
C SER A 153 -7.22 0.75 -10.19
N GLN A 154 -7.55 -0.27 -11.00
CA GLN A 154 -8.58 -0.13 -12.03
C GLN A 154 -9.96 0.07 -11.42
N SER A 155 -10.31 -0.66 -10.37
CA SER A 155 -11.61 -0.51 -9.69
C SER A 155 -11.80 0.89 -9.13
N VAL A 156 -10.75 1.54 -8.60
CA VAL A 156 -10.81 2.94 -8.17
C VAL A 156 -10.97 3.87 -9.38
N ALA A 157 -10.26 3.63 -10.49
CA ALA A 157 -10.42 4.43 -11.71
C ALA A 157 -11.85 4.36 -12.26
N ASP A 158 -12.43 3.17 -12.28
CA ASP A 158 -13.81 2.94 -12.75
C ASP A 158 -14.83 3.62 -11.84
N GLU A 159 -14.60 3.63 -10.52
CA GLU A 159 -15.45 4.33 -9.57
C GLU A 159 -15.40 5.85 -9.76
N TYR A 160 -14.20 6.44 -10.00
CA TYR A 160 -14.07 7.86 -10.34
C TYR A 160 -14.74 8.20 -11.68
N ARG A 161 -14.63 7.33 -12.68
CA ARG A 161 -15.36 7.48 -13.95
C ARG A 161 -16.88 7.44 -13.72
N CYS A 162 -17.36 6.51 -12.92
CA CYS A 162 -18.80 6.39 -12.59
C CYS A 162 -19.32 7.62 -11.83
N ARG A 163 -18.59 8.08 -10.80
CA ARG A 163 -19.05 9.19 -9.93
C ARG A 163 -18.89 10.57 -10.56
N TYR A 164 -17.83 10.77 -11.33
CA TYR A 164 -17.38 12.11 -11.74
C TYR A 164 -17.16 12.26 -13.25
N GLY A 165 -17.26 11.17 -14.02
CA GLY A 165 -17.08 11.19 -15.47
C GLY A 165 -15.64 11.47 -15.90
N ILE A 166 -14.64 11.20 -15.07
CA ILE A 166 -13.23 11.42 -15.39
C ILE A 166 -12.48 10.10 -15.58
N ASP A 167 -11.57 10.10 -16.55
CA ASP A 167 -10.65 9.00 -16.76
C ASP A 167 -9.38 9.20 -15.93
N MET A 168 -8.93 8.13 -15.28
CA MET A 168 -7.72 8.13 -14.48
C MET A 168 -6.70 7.12 -15.04
N THR A 169 -5.44 7.51 -15.08
CA THR A 169 -4.35 6.58 -15.40
C THR A 169 -3.99 5.78 -14.16
N VAL A 170 -4.05 4.45 -14.28
CA VAL A 170 -3.67 3.56 -13.17
C VAL A 170 -2.15 3.51 -13.05
N VAL A 171 -1.64 3.92 -11.88
CA VAL A 171 -0.23 3.85 -11.47
C VAL A 171 -0.21 3.13 -10.11
N ARG A 172 0.09 1.85 -10.11
CA ARG A 172 0.05 1.02 -8.89
C ARG A 172 1.07 1.47 -7.86
N ASN A 173 0.74 1.33 -6.58
CA ASN A 173 1.69 1.60 -5.50
C ASN A 173 2.51 0.34 -5.21
N VAL A 174 3.61 0.18 -5.92
CA VAL A 174 4.50 -0.99 -5.88
C VAL A 174 5.92 -0.59 -5.47
N PRO A 175 6.72 -1.51 -4.91
CA PRO A 175 8.10 -1.22 -4.51
C PRO A 175 9.04 -0.97 -5.70
N ASP A 176 10.22 -0.43 -5.42
CA ASP A 176 11.31 -0.42 -6.38
C ASP A 176 11.74 -1.85 -6.71
N ARG A 177 12.18 -2.09 -7.95
CA ARG A 177 12.67 -3.41 -8.38
C ARG A 177 13.88 -3.84 -7.54
N ILE A 178 13.87 -5.07 -7.08
CA ILE A 178 14.99 -5.64 -6.31
C ILE A 178 16.04 -6.20 -7.29
N SER A 179 17.23 -5.63 -7.28
CA SER A 179 18.32 -5.94 -8.23
C SER A 179 18.84 -7.39 -8.19
N ASN A 180 18.65 -8.12 -7.08
CA ASN A 180 19.18 -9.48 -6.90
C ASN A 180 18.04 -10.52 -6.73
N PHE A 181 16.98 -10.38 -7.49
CA PHE A 181 15.78 -11.23 -7.39
C PHE A 181 16.07 -12.72 -7.60
N GLU A 182 16.82 -13.09 -8.63
CA GLU A 182 17.13 -14.50 -8.92
C GLU A 182 17.95 -15.19 -7.83
N PHE A 183 18.90 -14.48 -7.25
CA PHE A 183 19.69 -14.98 -6.11
C PHE A 183 18.82 -15.25 -4.89
N ARG A 184 17.80 -14.42 -4.65
CA ARG A 184 16.87 -14.58 -3.52
C ARG A 184 15.93 -15.77 -3.66
N ILE A 185 15.37 -15.99 -4.85
CA ILE A 185 14.55 -17.19 -5.12
C ILE A 185 15.38 -18.46 -4.97
N SER A 186 16.61 -18.47 -5.48
CA SER A 186 17.52 -19.61 -5.36
C SER A 186 17.79 -19.93 -3.89
N ASN A 187 18.13 -18.93 -3.10
CA ASN A 187 18.43 -19.11 -1.67
C ASN A 187 17.19 -19.54 -0.86
N PHE A 188 16.00 -19.03 -1.20
CA PHE A 188 14.76 -19.45 -0.54
C PHE A 188 14.48 -20.93 -0.75
N LYS A 189 14.56 -21.44 -2.00
CA LYS A 189 14.36 -22.87 -2.27
C LYS A 189 15.52 -23.74 -1.77
N ILE A 190 16.75 -23.30 -1.86
CA ILE A 190 17.90 -24.02 -1.29
C ILE A 190 17.71 -24.17 0.21
N THR A 191 17.30 -23.14 0.91
CA THR A 191 17.00 -23.19 2.35
C THR A 191 15.83 -24.13 2.65
N GLN A 192 14.82 -24.21 1.80
CA GLN A 192 13.73 -25.19 1.92
C GLN A 192 14.21 -26.61 1.60
N THR A 193 15.03 -26.80 0.57
CA THR A 193 15.57 -28.11 0.17
C THR A 193 16.54 -28.67 1.20
N ILE A 194 17.41 -27.83 1.80
CA ILE A 194 18.32 -28.26 2.88
C ILE A 194 17.52 -28.68 4.13
N LYS A 195 16.41 -27.99 4.42
CA LYS A 195 15.48 -28.43 5.46
C LYS A 195 14.78 -29.77 5.13
N GLN A 196 14.63 -30.12 3.85
CA GLN A 196 14.04 -31.38 3.39
C GLN A 196 15.01 -32.57 3.42
N SER A 197 16.31 -32.35 3.30
CA SER A 197 17.31 -33.42 3.23
C SER A 197 17.78 -33.95 4.59
N SER A 198 17.42 -33.34 5.70
CA SER A 198 17.61 -33.92 7.02
C SER A 198 16.48 -34.92 7.32
N ASN A 199 16.83 -36.19 7.33
CA ASN A 199 16.00 -37.42 7.45
C ASN A 199 15.14 -37.49 8.72
N GLN A 200 14.26 -36.53 8.96
CA GLN A 200 13.16 -36.64 9.92
C GLN A 200 11.86 -36.41 9.16
N ALA A 201 10.83 -37.20 9.47
CA ALA A 201 9.48 -37.07 8.94
C ALA A 201 9.13 -35.57 8.93
N PHE A 202 9.14 -35.00 7.73
CA PHE A 202 9.03 -33.55 7.58
C PHE A 202 7.61 -33.14 7.90
N SER A 203 7.39 -32.85 9.17
CA SER A 203 6.25 -32.04 9.56
C SER A 203 6.44 -30.67 8.91
N ILE A 204 5.36 -29.99 8.63
CA ILE A 204 5.29 -28.56 8.24
C ILE A 204 5.93 -27.70 9.37
N LEU A 205 6.64 -28.32 10.30
CA LEU A 205 7.26 -27.82 11.51
C LEU A 205 8.06 -26.56 11.21
N ASN A 206 7.55 -25.43 11.71
CA ASN A 206 8.10 -24.07 11.63
C ASN A 206 7.85 -23.32 10.32
N SER A 207 6.72 -23.54 9.62
CA SER A 207 6.32 -22.60 8.56
C SER A 207 6.05 -21.22 9.14
N GLN A 208 6.80 -20.23 8.65
CA GLN A 208 6.60 -18.84 9.05
C GLN A 208 5.53 -18.18 8.19
N LEU A 209 4.39 -17.86 8.81
CA LEU A 209 3.37 -17.00 8.23
C LEU A 209 3.73 -15.55 8.56
N LEU A 210 3.78 -14.69 7.55
CA LEU A 210 4.19 -13.28 7.72
C LEU A 210 3.06 -12.32 7.36
N TYR A 211 2.68 -11.49 8.32
CA TYR A 211 1.96 -10.26 8.06
C TYR A 211 2.92 -9.07 8.09
N GLN A 212 2.84 -8.19 7.08
CA GLN A 212 3.58 -6.93 7.07
C GLN A 212 2.67 -5.75 6.72
N GLY A 213 2.77 -4.65 7.46
CA GLY A 213 2.04 -3.41 7.24
C GLY A 213 1.35 -2.86 8.48
N ALA A 214 0.40 -1.92 8.29
CA ALA A 214 -0.31 -1.28 9.39
C ALA A 214 -1.21 -2.27 10.15
N VAL A 215 -1.09 -2.31 11.47
CA VAL A 215 -1.92 -3.12 12.39
C VAL A 215 -3.16 -2.30 12.77
N ASN A 216 -4.10 -2.21 11.83
CA ASN A 216 -5.32 -1.41 11.93
C ASN A 216 -6.57 -2.29 11.77
N ILE A 217 -7.75 -1.70 11.97
CA ILE A 217 -9.05 -2.36 11.77
C ILE A 217 -9.12 -2.96 10.36
N GLY A 218 -9.71 -4.15 10.24
CA GLY A 218 -9.97 -4.79 8.94
C GLY A 218 -8.76 -5.45 8.29
N ARG A 219 -7.65 -5.64 9.01
CA ARG A 219 -6.42 -6.24 8.48
C ARG A 219 -6.25 -7.73 8.82
N GLY A 220 -7.28 -8.37 9.39
CA GLY A 220 -7.29 -9.81 9.64
C GLY A 220 -6.31 -10.31 10.69
N ILE A 221 -5.79 -9.44 11.57
CA ILE A 221 -4.78 -9.84 12.56
C ILE A 221 -5.35 -10.84 13.58
N ARG A 222 -6.58 -10.60 14.05
CA ARG A 222 -7.25 -11.49 14.98
C ARG A 222 -7.44 -12.89 14.37
N GLU A 223 -7.92 -12.96 13.14
CA GLU A 223 -8.13 -14.21 12.40
C GLU A 223 -6.83 -14.98 12.17
N MET A 224 -5.73 -14.26 11.93
CA MET A 224 -4.40 -14.86 11.81
C MET A 224 -3.91 -15.46 13.13
N ILE A 225 -4.29 -14.88 14.27
CA ILE A 225 -4.00 -15.43 15.61
C ILE A 225 -4.92 -16.62 15.90
N ASP A 226 -6.21 -16.49 15.64
CA ASP A 226 -7.24 -17.47 15.99
C ASP A 226 -7.15 -18.76 15.17
N VAL A 227 -6.54 -18.73 13.99
CA VAL A 227 -6.34 -19.93 13.14
C VAL A 227 -5.17 -20.81 13.61
N LEU A 228 -4.23 -20.29 14.40
CA LEU A 228 -3.00 -21.02 14.78
C LEU A 228 -3.23 -22.34 15.54
N PRO A 229 -4.24 -22.51 16.40
CA PRO A 229 -4.54 -23.83 17.00
C PRO A 229 -4.77 -24.93 15.97
N LEU A 230 -5.34 -24.57 14.82
CA LEU A 230 -5.60 -25.48 13.71
C LEU A 230 -4.36 -25.70 12.81
N LEU A 231 -3.28 -24.98 13.08
CA LEU A 231 -2.01 -25.00 12.33
C LEU A 231 -0.84 -25.22 13.31
N PRO A 232 -0.70 -26.43 13.90
CA PRO A 232 0.28 -26.65 14.98
C PRO A 232 1.73 -26.40 14.56
N ASP A 233 2.03 -26.56 13.28
CA ASP A 233 3.37 -26.45 12.70
C ASP A 233 3.68 -25.04 12.14
N CYS A 234 2.80 -24.06 12.41
CA CYS A 234 2.97 -22.69 11.93
C CYS A 234 3.23 -21.71 13.07
N ARG A 235 4.04 -20.70 12.80
CA ARG A 235 4.18 -19.50 13.63
C ARG A 235 3.78 -18.26 12.85
N LEU A 236 3.23 -17.27 13.53
CA LEU A 236 2.84 -15.99 12.97
C LEU A 236 3.85 -14.91 13.37
N VAL A 237 4.37 -14.19 12.39
CA VAL A 237 5.17 -13.00 12.59
C VAL A 237 4.40 -11.79 12.06
N VAL A 238 4.23 -10.77 12.90
CA VAL A 238 3.55 -9.51 12.58
C VAL A 238 4.57 -8.38 12.58
N ALA A 239 4.91 -7.90 11.39
CA ALA A 239 5.86 -6.80 11.18
C ALA A 239 5.11 -5.52 10.80
N GLY A 240 4.88 -4.66 11.76
CA GLY A 240 4.15 -3.40 11.53
C GLY A 240 3.75 -2.71 12.81
N ASP A 241 3.23 -1.50 12.63
CA ASP A 241 2.73 -0.63 13.69
C ASP A 241 1.33 -0.13 13.31
N GLY A 242 0.55 0.31 14.27
CA GLY A 242 -0.80 0.82 14.02
C GLY A 242 -1.66 0.91 15.28
N ASP A 243 -2.87 1.43 15.10
CA ASP A 243 -3.76 1.76 16.23
C ASP A 243 -4.18 0.55 17.07
N LEU A 244 -4.17 -0.65 16.48
CA LEU A 244 -4.55 -1.90 17.16
C LEU A 244 -3.35 -2.72 17.67
N LEU A 245 -2.11 -2.26 17.50
CA LEU A 245 -0.93 -3.07 17.82
C LEU A 245 -0.94 -3.56 19.26
N GLU A 246 -1.11 -2.68 20.23
CA GLU A 246 -1.08 -3.04 21.65
C GLU A 246 -2.29 -3.92 22.04
N GLN A 247 -3.46 -3.67 21.45
CA GLN A 247 -4.62 -4.53 21.65
C GLN A 247 -4.39 -5.94 21.11
N MET A 248 -3.80 -6.09 19.95
CA MET A 248 -3.51 -7.39 19.34
C MET A 248 -2.40 -8.15 20.07
N LYS A 249 -1.40 -7.45 20.60
CA LYS A 249 -0.40 -8.05 21.50
C LYS A 249 -1.04 -8.62 22.77
N ALA A 250 -1.90 -7.83 23.42
CA ALA A 250 -2.61 -8.27 24.62
C ALA A 250 -3.54 -9.46 24.30
N TYR A 251 -4.22 -9.41 23.17
CA TYR A 251 -5.07 -10.50 22.69
C TYR A 251 -4.29 -11.80 22.47
N ALA A 252 -3.16 -11.72 21.78
CA ALA A 252 -2.30 -12.87 21.52
C ALA A 252 -1.71 -13.43 22.81
N ALA A 253 -1.24 -12.58 23.73
CA ALA A 253 -0.67 -12.99 25.02
C ALA A 253 -1.65 -13.76 25.91
N ALA A 254 -2.96 -13.54 25.74
CA ALA A 254 -4.00 -14.27 26.44
C ALA A 254 -4.30 -15.66 25.85
N GLN A 255 -3.72 -16.01 24.70
CA GLN A 255 -3.96 -17.30 24.05
C GLN A 255 -2.99 -18.38 24.52
N PRO A 256 -3.42 -19.65 24.63
CA PRO A 256 -2.54 -20.77 24.98
C PRO A 256 -1.36 -20.98 24.03
N TRP A 257 -1.46 -20.48 22.79
CA TRP A 257 -0.43 -20.60 21.73
C TRP A 257 0.33 -19.29 21.48
N HIS A 258 0.37 -18.40 22.48
CA HIS A 258 1.00 -17.08 22.41
C HIS A 258 2.49 -17.14 22.03
N ASP A 259 3.20 -18.19 22.37
CA ASP A 259 4.60 -18.44 22.04
C ASP A 259 4.86 -18.58 20.53
N ARG A 260 3.81 -18.83 19.74
CA ARG A 260 3.86 -18.92 18.28
C ARG A 260 3.51 -17.61 17.56
N VAL A 261 3.26 -16.51 18.31
CA VAL A 261 2.93 -15.20 17.75
C VAL A 261 4.00 -14.18 18.13
N GLU A 262 4.66 -13.60 17.14
CA GLU A 262 5.71 -12.61 17.35
C GLU A 262 5.31 -11.27 16.74
N PHE A 263 5.32 -10.20 17.54
CA PHE A 263 5.09 -8.84 17.08
C PHE A 263 6.41 -8.05 17.08
N LEU A 264 6.86 -7.66 15.88
CA LEU A 264 8.13 -6.94 15.71
C LEU A 264 7.98 -5.42 15.78
N GLY A 265 6.73 -4.91 15.79
CA GLY A 265 6.50 -3.48 15.65
C GLY A 265 7.03 -2.96 14.32
N ARG A 266 7.44 -1.70 14.30
CA ARG A 266 7.97 -1.04 13.10
C ARG A 266 9.36 -1.56 12.74
N VAL A 267 9.49 -2.20 11.60
CA VAL A 267 10.74 -2.78 11.10
C VAL A 267 11.35 -1.88 10.03
N GLN A 268 12.66 -1.69 10.05
CA GLN A 268 13.40 -0.93 9.03
C GLN A 268 13.31 -1.64 7.66
N PRO A 269 13.25 -0.90 6.54
CA PRO A 269 13.01 -1.48 5.22
C PRO A 269 13.94 -2.63 4.81
N ASP A 270 15.24 -2.52 5.10
CA ASP A 270 16.22 -3.58 4.76
C ASP A 270 16.00 -4.85 5.57
N ARG A 271 15.74 -4.70 6.88
CA ARG A 271 15.41 -5.82 7.76
C ARG A 271 14.06 -6.44 7.36
N LEU A 272 13.08 -5.62 6.99
CA LEU A 272 11.77 -6.11 6.53
C LEU A 272 11.92 -6.95 5.25
N ARG A 273 12.72 -6.50 4.29
CA ARG A 273 13.02 -7.28 3.08
C ARG A 273 13.63 -8.64 3.39
N ALA A 274 14.60 -8.68 4.31
CA ALA A 274 15.22 -9.93 4.73
C ALA A 274 14.22 -10.86 5.44
N LEU A 275 13.37 -10.31 6.29
CA LEU A 275 12.29 -11.05 6.97
C LEU A 275 11.27 -11.59 5.96
N THR A 276 10.86 -10.77 5.00
CA THR A 276 9.92 -11.17 3.94
C THR A 276 10.48 -12.36 3.15
N ALA A 277 11.76 -12.32 2.76
CA ALA A 277 12.39 -13.41 2.03
C ALA A 277 12.50 -14.73 2.81
N GLN A 278 12.34 -14.72 4.14
CA GLN A 278 12.36 -15.91 5.00
C GLN A 278 10.96 -16.51 5.24
N ALA A 279 9.91 -15.81 4.87
CA ALA A 279 8.54 -16.26 5.09
C ALA A 279 8.20 -17.46 4.20
N SER A 280 7.46 -18.43 4.73
CA SER A 280 6.91 -19.54 3.97
C SER A 280 5.66 -19.13 3.20
N LEU A 281 4.86 -18.21 3.79
CA LEU A 281 3.63 -17.68 3.21
C LEU A 281 3.38 -16.26 3.73
N GLY A 282 3.14 -15.32 2.83
CA GLY A 282 2.68 -13.98 3.15
C GLY A 282 1.18 -13.96 3.41
N LEU A 283 0.70 -13.11 4.30
CA LEU A 283 -0.72 -12.98 4.62
C LEU A 283 -1.24 -11.59 4.25
N CYS A 284 -2.33 -11.56 3.47
CA CYS A 284 -3.02 -10.35 3.07
C CYS A 284 -4.53 -10.51 3.23
N LEU A 285 -4.98 -10.75 4.47
CA LEU A 285 -6.39 -10.93 4.81
C LEU A 285 -7.03 -9.57 5.09
N LEU A 286 -8.15 -9.30 4.44
CA LEU A 286 -8.90 -8.04 4.57
C LEU A 286 -10.37 -8.30 4.85
N GLU A 287 -10.94 -7.46 5.72
CA GLU A 287 -12.39 -7.38 5.92
C GLU A 287 -13.03 -6.49 4.86
N ASP A 288 -14.30 -6.74 4.53
CA ASP A 288 -15.07 -5.86 3.66
C ASP A 288 -15.63 -4.68 4.45
N LEU A 289 -14.81 -3.68 4.66
CA LEU A 289 -15.19 -2.43 5.34
C LEU A 289 -15.59 -1.32 4.35
N GLY A 290 -16.13 -1.71 3.19
CA GLY A 290 -16.59 -0.78 2.17
C GLY A 290 -15.68 -0.69 0.95
N LEU A 291 -16.06 0.20 0.02
CA LEU A 291 -15.46 0.25 -1.32
C LEU A 291 -13.95 0.49 -1.29
N ASN A 292 -13.46 1.32 -0.38
CA ASN A 292 -12.02 1.61 -0.30
C ASN A 292 -11.20 0.34 0.00
N TYR A 293 -11.67 -0.53 0.88
CA TYR A 293 -11.01 -1.82 1.18
C TYR A 293 -11.19 -2.82 0.04
N ARG A 294 -12.42 -2.93 -0.49
CA ARG A 294 -12.75 -3.85 -1.58
C ARG A 294 -11.97 -3.58 -2.86
N TYR A 295 -11.69 -2.31 -3.18
CA TYR A 295 -10.97 -1.88 -4.38
C TYR A 295 -9.47 -1.61 -4.14
N SER A 296 -8.99 -1.86 -2.93
CA SER A 296 -7.57 -1.68 -2.60
C SER A 296 -6.71 -2.78 -3.21
N LEU A 297 -5.50 -2.41 -3.61
CA LEU A 297 -4.39 -3.32 -3.87
C LEU A 297 -3.30 -3.06 -2.82
N PRO A 298 -3.22 -3.85 -1.74
CA PRO A 298 -2.22 -3.64 -0.70
C PRO A 298 -0.79 -3.84 -1.22
N ASN A 299 0.10 -2.90 -0.91
CA ASN A 299 1.50 -2.90 -1.37
C ASN A 299 2.23 -4.20 -1.07
N ARG A 300 1.88 -4.85 0.06
CA ARG A 300 2.49 -6.11 0.51
C ARG A 300 2.39 -7.24 -0.50
N ILE A 301 1.38 -7.24 -1.40
CA ILE A 301 1.26 -8.23 -2.47
C ILE A 301 2.45 -8.13 -3.42
N ALA A 302 2.79 -6.91 -3.84
CA ALA A 302 3.97 -6.67 -4.65
C ALA A 302 5.27 -6.91 -3.88
N ASP A 303 5.33 -6.56 -2.59
CA ASP A 303 6.50 -6.83 -1.74
C ASP A 303 6.77 -8.34 -1.63
N PHE A 304 5.73 -9.16 -1.41
CA PHE A 304 5.85 -10.62 -1.40
C PHE A 304 6.27 -11.16 -2.77
N ALA A 305 5.67 -10.67 -3.85
CA ALA A 305 6.05 -11.06 -5.19
C ALA A 305 7.53 -10.74 -5.50
N GLN A 306 8.00 -9.54 -5.13
CA GLN A 306 9.40 -9.12 -5.25
C GLN A 306 10.36 -9.94 -4.38
N ALA A 307 9.88 -10.50 -3.29
CA ALA A 307 10.67 -11.38 -2.42
C ALA A 307 10.64 -12.85 -2.86
N GLY A 308 9.84 -13.18 -3.88
CA GLY A 308 9.61 -14.58 -4.28
C GLY A 308 8.82 -15.37 -3.24
N VAL A 309 7.90 -14.74 -2.51
CA VAL A 309 7.12 -15.38 -1.45
C VAL A 309 5.65 -15.44 -1.87
N PRO A 310 5.03 -16.63 -1.84
CA PRO A 310 3.61 -16.75 -2.15
C PRO A 310 2.76 -16.06 -1.09
N VAL A 311 1.59 -15.55 -1.50
CA VAL A 311 0.68 -14.85 -0.60
C VAL A 311 -0.68 -15.57 -0.52
N LEU A 312 -1.23 -15.67 0.69
CA LEU A 312 -2.63 -16.00 0.92
C LEU A 312 -3.41 -14.70 1.11
N ALA A 313 -4.35 -14.42 0.23
CA ALA A 313 -4.99 -13.12 0.16
C ALA A 313 -6.51 -13.20 -0.01
N THR A 314 -7.23 -12.23 0.54
CA THR A 314 -8.67 -12.08 0.34
C THR A 314 -9.00 -11.81 -1.14
N ALA A 315 -9.97 -12.51 -1.67
CA ALA A 315 -10.38 -12.47 -3.08
C ALA A 315 -11.16 -11.20 -3.46
N PHE A 316 -10.63 -10.02 -3.10
CA PHE A 316 -11.16 -8.76 -3.60
C PHE A 316 -10.74 -8.50 -5.06
N PRO A 317 -11.49 -7.70 -5.84
CA PRO A 317 -11.29 -7.59 -7.28
C PRO A 317 -9.85 -7.35 -7.73
N GLU A 318 -9.18 -6.34 -7.16
CA GLU A 318 -7.81 -5.98 -7.54
C GLU A 318 -6.77 -7.01 -7.09
N ILE A 319 -6.99 -7.58 -5.90
CA ILE A 319 -6.14 -8.64 -5.35
C ILE A 319 -6.28 -9.90 -6.22
N ARG A 320 -7.52 -10.28 -6.54
CA ARG A 320 -7.82 -11.41 -7.43
C ARG A 320 -7.13 -11.24 -8.79
N HIS A 321 -7.32 -10.07 -9.41
CA HIS A 321 -6.74 -9.79 -10.72
C HIS A 321 -5.21 -9.98 -10.70
N VAL A 322 -4.51 -9.42 -9.73
CA VAL A 322 -3.04 -9.55 -9.63
C VAL A 322 -2.61 -10.99 -9.32
N ILE A 323 -3.29 -11.66 -8.38
CA ILE A 323 -2.93 -13.04 -8.01
C ILE A 323 -3.16 -14.01 -9.19
N GLU A 324 -4.28 -13.87 -9.91
CA GLU A 324 -4.61 -14.73 -11.06
C GLU A 324 -3.69 -14.44 -12.26
N GLU A 325 -3.39 -13.16 -12.52
CA GLU A 325 -2.51 -12.75 -13.63
C GLU A 325 -1.08 -13.30 -13.49
N TYR A 326 -0.50 -13.21 -12.30
CA TYR A 326 0.89 -13.60 -12.07
C TYR A 326 1.03 -15.03 -11.50
N GLY A 327 -0.04 -15.59 -10.95
CA GLY A 327 -0.03 -16.88 -10.30
C GLY A 327 0.91 -16.95 -9.10
N THR A 328 0.95 -15.90 -8.25
CA THR A 328 1.90 -15.77 -7.13
C THR A 328 1.26 -15.95 -5.76
N GLY A 329 0.01 -16.41 -5.68
CA GLY A 329 -0.67 -16.56 -4.40
C GLY A 329 -1.88 -17.48 -4.48
N THR A 330 -2.57 -17.57 -3.36
CA THR A 330 -3.82 -18.31 -3.17
C THR A 330 -4.88 -17.36 -2.65
N LEU A 331 -6.10 -17.47 -3.19
CA LEU A 331 -7.22 -16.61 -2.83
C LEU A 331 -8.11 -17.31 -1.80
N VAL A 332 -8.59 -16.54 -0.83
CA VAL A 332 -9.57 -16.98 0.17
C VAL A 332 -10.77 -16.02 0.20
N GLU A 333 -11.89 -16.49 0.73
CA GLU A 333 -13.07 -15.68 0.92
C GLU A 333 -12.78 -14.47 1.84
N PRO A 334 -13.53 -13.37 1.70
CA PRO A 334 -13.46 -12.24 2.63
C PRO A 334 -13.70 -12.68 4.07
N LEU A 335 -13.07 -11.96 5.00
CA LEU A 335 -13.26 -12.17 6.43
C LEU A 335 -14.72 -11.95 6.83
N PRO A 336 -15.30 -12.80 7.71
CA PRO A 336 -16.63 -12.58 8.22
C PRO A 336 -16.68 -11.32 9.10
N ALA A 337 -17.81 -10.63 9.08
CA ALA A 337 -18.04 -9.47 9.93
C ALA A 337 -18.18 -9.90 11.41
N ASP A 338 -18.83 -11.03 11.66
CA ASP A 338 -18.96 -11.61 12.99
C ASP A 338 -17.74 -12.50 13.29
N LYS A 339 -17.11 -12.26 14.43
CA LYS A 339 -15.90 -12.97 14.88
C LYS A 339 -16.16 -13.89 16.05
N GLU A 340 -17.38 -14.43 16.12
CA GLU A 340 -17.82 -15.35 17.16
C GLU A 340 -18.75 -16.43 16.57
N GLY A 341 -19.09 -17.40 17.38
CA GLY A 341 -20.07 -18.42 17.02
C GLY A 341 -19.57 -19.47 16.03
N GLU A 342 -20.51 -20.25 15.50
CA GLU A 342 -20.24 -21.41 14.63
C GLU A 342 -19.73 -21.00 13.25
N ALA A 343 -20.30 -19.94 12.67
CA ALA A 343 -19.90 -19.45 11.36
C ALA A 343 -18.43 -19.00 11.34
N TYR A 344 -17.97 -18.36 12.42
CA TYR A 344 -16.57 -17.96 12.57
C TYR A 344 -15.65 -19.17 12.71
N ARG A 345 -16.02 -20.18 13.53
CA ARG A 345 -15.24 -21.43 13.64
C ARG A 345 -15.12 -22.14 12.30
N GLN A 346 -16.20 -22.22 11.53
CA GLN A 346 -16.18 -22.82 10.19
C GLN A 346 -15.29 -22.02 9.22
N TYR A 347 -15.31 -20.68 9.31
CA TYR A 347 -14.39 -19.84 8.53
C TYR A 347 -12.94 -20.14 8.90
N LEU A 348 -12.59 -20.21 10.19
CA LEU A 348 -11.23 -20.53 10.63
C LEU A 348 -10.79 -21.93 10.16
N ALA A 349 -11.70 -22.91 10.16
CA ALA A 349 -11.39 -24.24 9.64
C ALA A 349 -11.04 -24.20 8.14
N ARG A 350 -11.84 -23.48 7.32
CA ARG A 350 -11.55 -23.28 5.88
C ARG A 350 -10.25 -22.49 5.67
N LEU A 351 -10.01 -21.47 6.48
CA LEU A 351 -8.77 -20.70 6.42
C LEU A 351 -7.55 -21.57 6.74
N ALA A 352 -7.64 -22.43 7.76
CA ALA A 352 -6.57 -23.37 8.10
C ALA A 352 -6.30 -24.38 6.98
N GLU A 353 -7.35 -24.86 6.33
CA GLU A 353 -7.22 -25.75 5.15
C GLU A 353 -6.54 -25.03 4.00
N ALA A 354 -6.98 -23.80 3.67
CA ALA A 354 -6.36 -22.98 2.64
C ALA A 354 -4.87 -22.68 2.91
N VAL A 355 -4.48 -22.42 4.16
CA VAL A 355 -3.07 -22.26 4.54
C VAL A 355 -2.28 -23.54 4.31
N ARG A 356 -2.79 -24.70 4.76
CA ARG A 356 -2.11 -26.00 4.54
C ARG A 356 -1.97 -26.34 3.07
N ASP A 357 -3.00 -26.11 2.29
CA ASP A 357 -3.00 -26.37 0.85
C ASP A 357 -2.05 -25.43 0.11
N ALA A 358 -2.05 -24.15 0.45
CA ALA A 358 -1.09 -23.19 -0.08
C ALA A 358 0.35 -23.60 0.24
N LEU A 359 0.67 -23.94 1.51
CA LEU A 359 2.01 -24.38 1.89
C LEU A 359 2.45 -25.62 1.15
N ARG A 360 1.56 -26.61 0.95
CA ARG A 360 1.84 -27.81 0.16
C ARG A 360 2.04 -27.49 -1.31
N HIS A 361 1.09 -26.78 -1.92
CA HIS A 361 1.14 -26.40 -3.33
C HIS A 361 2.45 -25.68 -3.69
N TRP A 362 2.84 -24.69 -2.90
CA TRP A 362 4.03 -23.89 -3.18
C TRP A 362 5.33 -24.64 -2.89
N ARG A 363 5.35 -25.55 -1.93
CA ARG A 363 6.47 -26.44 -1.68
C ARG A 363 6.68 -27.41 -2.84
N ASP A 364 5.61 -28.01 -3.34
CA ASP A 364 5.63 -29.10 -4.31
C ASP A 364 5.70 -28.58 -5.77
N MET A 365 5.57 -27.27 -5.97
CA MET A 365 5.66 -26.64 -7.29
C MET A 365 7.04 -26.84 -7.93
N PRO A 366 7.13 -27.22 -9.22
CA PRO A 366 8.40 -27.31 -9.94
C PRO A 366 9.16 -25.98 -9.91
N GLU A 367 10.47 -26.04 -9.65
CA GLU A 367 11.29 -24.84 -9.47
C GLU A 367 11.25 -23.90 -10.68
N GLN A 368 11.26 -24.45 -11.89
CA GLN A 368 11.22 -23.65 -13.12
C GLN A 368 9.91 -22.85 -13.23
N GLU A 369 8.79 -23.44 -12.85
CA GLU A 369 7.49 -22.77 -12.86
C GLU A 369 7.42 -21.69 -11.78
N TYR A 370 7.90 -22.01 -10.57
CA TYR A 370 7.99 -21.05 -9.47
C TYR A 370 8.80 -19.82 -9.89
N ARG A 371 10.02 -20.03 -10.42
CA ARG A 371 10.88 -18.94 -10.90
C ARG A 371 10.21 -18.12 -11.99
N ARG A 372 9.57 -18.75 -12.97
CA ARG A 372 8.89 -18.03 -14.06
C ARG A 372 7.79 -17.10 -13.54
N ARG A 373 6.95 -17.59 -12.62
CA ARG A 373 5.83 -16.80 -12.06
C ARG A 373 6.34 -15.57 -11.29
N PHE A 374 7.25 -15.79 -10.37
CA PHE A 374 7.77 -14.69 -9.53
C PHE A 374 8.69 -13.74 -10.29
N ALA A 375 9.46 -14.20 -11.25
CA ALA A 375 10.27 -13.34 -12.12
C ALA A 375 9.38 -12.41 -12.94
N ARG A 376 8.32 -12.94 -13.58
CA ARG A 376 7.36 -12.12 -14.32
C ARG A 376 6.69 -11.07 -13.40
N ALA A 377 6.23 -11.50 -12.23
CA ALA A 377 5.62 -10.57 -11.26
C ALA A 377 6.61 -9.47 -10.81
N ALA A 378 7.86 -9.82 -10.52
CA ALA A 378 8.87 -8.85 -10.11
C ALA A 378 9.26 -7.87 -11.22
N ASP A 379 9.25 -8.31 -12.48
CA ASP A 379 9.55 -7.47 -13.64
C ASP A 379 8.44 -6.49 -13.99
N GLU A 380 7.19 -6.79 -13.64
CA GLU A 380 6.04 -5.96 -13.98
C GLU A 380 5.46 -5.21 -12.75
N LEU A 381 5.46 -5.83 -11.55
CA LEU A 381 4.99 -5.20 -10.31
C LEU A 381 6.11 -4.43 -9.60
N ASN A 382 6.70 -3.45 -10.27
CA ASN A 382 7.73 -2.59 -9.70
C ASN A 382 7.56 -1.14 -10.13
N TRP A 383 8.17 -0.22 -9.36
CA TRP A 383 8.04 1.21 -9.62
C TRP A 383 8.66 1.64 -10.96
N GLN A 384 9.74 1.01 -11.40
CA GLN A 384 10.40 1.31 -12.68
C GLN A 384 9.48 1.03 -13.88
N HIS A 385 8.51 0.11 -13.72
CA HIS A 385 7.45 -0.12 -14.71
C HIS A 385 6.34 0.93 -14.58
N GLU A 386 5.85 1.19 -13.37
CA GLU A 386 4.71 2.08 -13.12
C GLU A 386 5.04 3.56 -13.39
N GLN A 387 6.27 4.02 -13.07
CA GLN A 387 6.67 5.40 -13.35
C GLN A 387 6.63 5.76 -14.85
N LYS A 388 6.81 4.78 -15.75
CA LYS A 388 6.70 5.02 -17.20
C LYS A 388 5.27 5.43 -17.58
N LYS A 389 4.25 4.82 -16.94
CA LYS A 389 2.85 5.17 -17.16
C LYS A 389 2.55 6.59 -16.65
N LEU A 390 3.06 6.93 -15.45
CA LEU A 390 2.94 8.26 -14.87
C LEU A 390 3.50 9.33 -15.82
N LEU A 391 4.77 9.18 -16.21
CA LEU A 391 5.47 10.15 -17.05
C LEU A 391 4.85 10.25 -18.45
N ALA A 392 4.52 9.13 -19.07
CA ALA A 392 3.85 9.11 -20.37
C ALA A 392 2.50 9.84 -20.35
N ALA A 393 1.74 9.73 -19.26
CA ALA A 393 0.47 10.44 -19.12
C ALA A 393 0.67 11.96 -18.90
N MET A 394 1.72 12.36 -18.17
CA MET A 394 2.03 13.79 -17.96
C MET A 394 2.50 14.50 -19.22
N HIS A 395 3.10 13.79 -20.18
CA HIS A 395 3.57 14.33 -21.46
C HIS A 395 2.50 14.31 -22.58
N ARG A 396 1.29 13.78 -22.33
CA ARG A 396 0.22 13.82 -23.32
C ARG A 396 -0.21 15.27 -23.57
N PRO A 397 -0.25 15.75 -24.82
CA PRO A 397 -0.86 17.03 -25.14
C PRO A 397 -2.34 17.01 -24.73
N ARG A 398 -2.85 18.18 -24.33
CA ARG A 398 -4.28 18.39 -24.03
C ARG A 398 -5.14 18.19 -25.27
#